data_74afdad1a267eb873722c512acfdf8f1
#
_entry.id   74afdad1a267eb873722c512acfdf8f1
#
_cell.length_a   1.000
_cell.length_b   1.000
_cell.length_c   1.000
_cell.angle_alpha   90.00
_cell.angle_beta   90.00
_cell.angle_gamma   90.00
#
_symmetry.space_group_name_H-M   'P 1'
#
loop_
_entity.id
_entity.type
_entity.pdbx_description
1 polymer ?
#
loop_
_entity_poly.entity_id
_entity_poly.type
_entity_poly.pdbx_seq_one_letter_code
_entity_poly.pdbx_strand_id
1 'polypeptide(L)'
;MITAERYHDISMGHRVVGHENKCRHLHGHNYRIHFVCEASSLDALGRVIDFGEINDRLCEWLEEHWDHRTMIWQEDPLLPELQRIAAEDLCIVPFNPTAEHIAHHLVHVIGPQQLEGTGIRLVKCRVDETRKCSATCTLE
;
A
#
# COMPACT_ATOMS: atom_id res chain seq x y z
N MET A 1 -16.80 -17.81 -2.24
CA MET A 1 -16.52 -16.47 -1.70
C MET A 1 -16.70 -15.43 -2.79
N ILE A 2 -17.38 -14.33 -2.47
CA ILE A 2 -17.52 -13.20 -3.40
C ILE A 2 -16.66 -12.06 -2.88
N THR A 3 -15.88 -11.47 -3.78
CA THR A 3 -15.02 -10.33 -3.45
C THR A 3 -15.34 -9.14 -4.33
N ALA A 4 -15.02 -7.94 -3.86
CA ALA A 4 -15.06 -6.71 -4.65
C ALA A 4 -13.65 -6.13 -4.69
N GLU A 5 -13.25 -5.63 -5.85
CA GLU A 5 -11.91 -5.12 -6.06
C GLU A 5 -11.91 -3.74 -6.69
N ARG A 6 -11.01 -2.89 -6.23
CA ARG A 6 -10.72 -1.60 -6.84
C ARG A 6 -9.22 -1.36 -6.77
N TYR A 7 -8.66 -0.74 -7.80
CA TYR A 7 -7.26 -0.33 -7.75
C TYR A 7 -7.12 1.18 -7.69
N HIS A 8 -5.94 1.61 -7.27
CA HIS A 8 -5.56 3.02 -7.22
C HIS A 8 -4.10 3.18 -7.64
N ASP A 9 -3.82 4.27 -8.37
CA ASP A 9 -2.48 4.57 -8.85
C ASP A 9 -1.87 5.71 -8.04
N ILE A 10 -0.63 5.51 -7.57
CA ILE A 10 0.17 6.54 -6.92
C ILE A 10 1.57 6.56 -7.50
N SER A 11 2.23 7.70 -7.39
CA SER A 11 3.65 7.84 -7.72
C SER A 11 4.42 7.94 -6.42
N MET A 12 5.39 7.05 -6.20
CA MET A 12 6.10 7.00 -4.93
C MET A 12 7.54 6.59 -5.14
N GLY A 13 8.44 7.28 -4.42
CA GLY A 13 9.85 6.90 -4.38
C GLY A 13 10.13 5.89 -3.29
N HIS A 14 11.22 5.16 -3.43
CA HIS A 14 11.73 4.26 -2.40
C HIS A 14 13.16 3.84 -2.71
N ARG A 15 13.75 3.12 -1.76
CA ARG A 15 14.95 2.32 -2.01
C ARG A 15 14.89 1.08 -1.14
N VAL A 16 15.52 0.01 -1.61
CA VAL A 16 15.58 -1.26 -0.88
C VAL A 16 16.98 -1.41 -0.30
N VAL A 17 17.08 -1.31 1.02
CA VAL A 17 18.37 -1.41 1.73
C VAL A 17 18.92 -2.82 1.56
N GLY A 18 20.20 -2.90 1.16
CA GLY A 18 20.89 -4.17 0.96
C GLY A 18 20.62 -4.85 -0.37
N HIS A 19 19.86 -4.23 -1.25
CA HIS A 19 19.63 -4.80 -2.58
C HIS A 19 20.94 -4.81 -3.37
N GLU A 20 21.18 -5.89 -4.07
CA GLU A 20 22.42 -6.13 -4.82
C GLU A 20 22.53 -5.34 -6.13
N ASN A 21 21.41 -4.79 -6.62
CA ASN A 21 21.33 -4.07 -7.88
C ASN A 21 20.74 -2.66 -7.73
N LYS A 22 20.03 -2.20 -8.75
CA LYS A 22 19.53 -0.83 -8.88
C LYS A 22 18.56 -0.40 -7.77
N CYS A 23 17.82 -1.33 -7.19
CA CYS A 23 16.81 -0.98 -6.19
C CYS A 23 17.38 -0.41 -4.88
N ARG A 24 18.69 -0.53 -4.67
CA ARG A 24 19.37 0.10 -3.53
C ARG A 24 19.49 1.61 -3.67
N HIS A 25 19.29 2.14 -4.88
CA HIS A 25 19.33 3.57 -5.14
C HIS A 25 17.96 4.20 -4.91
N LEU A 26 17.94 5.48 -4.62
CA LEU A 26 16.69 6.25 -4.59
C LEU A 26 16.11 6.28 -6.00
N HIS A 27 14.88 5.84 -6.14
CA HIS A 27 14.16 5.82 -7.41
C HIS A 27 12.67 5.80 -7.14
N GLY A 28 11.85 5.82 -8.16
CA GLY A 28 10.40 5.82 -8.01
C GLY A 28 9.70 5.00 -9.06
N HIS A 29 8.45 4.70 -8.77
CA HIS A 29 7.56 3.94 -9.64
C HIS A 29 6.17 4.58 -9.63
N ASN A 30 5.41 4.30 -10.68
CA ASN A 30 3.98 4.50 -10.69
C ASN A 30 3.35 3.19 -10.20
N TYR A 31 3.07 3.12 -8.91
CA TYR A 31 2.48 1.92 -8.31
C TYR A 31 1.01 1.85 -8.62
N ARG A 32 0.55 0.64 -8.98
CA ARG A 32 -0.88 0.35 -9.00
C ARG A 32 -1.18 -0.62 -7.88
N ILE A 33 -2.07 -0.22 -7.00
CA ILE A 33 -2.39 -0.99 -5.79
C ILE A 33 -3.83 -1.47 -5.91
N HIS A 34 -4.02 -2.79 -5.87
CA HIS A 34 -5.32 -3.44 -6.00
C HIS A 34 -5.79 -3.90 -4.62
N PHE A 35 -6.95 -3.43 -4.22
CA PHE A 35 -7.59 -3.80 -2.96
C PHE A 35 -8.72 -4.78 -3.22
N VAL A 36 -8.64 -5.97 -2.63
CA VAL A 36 -9.67 -7.01 -2.74
C VAL A 36 -10.33 -7.17 -1.39
N CYS A 37 -11.62 -6.87 -1.32
CA CYS A 37 -12.40 -6.87 -0.09
C CYS A 37 -13.44 -7.99 -0.10
N GLU A 38 -13.75 -8.52 1.10
CA GLU A 38 -14.83 -9.46 1.31
C GLU A 38 -15.70 -9.05 2.49
N ALA A 39 -16.91 -9.58 2.53
CA ALA A 39 -17.84 -9.44 3.67
C ALA A 39 -18.39 -10.82 3.99
N SER A 40 -18.88 -10.98 5.23
CA SER A 40 -19.53 -12.23 5.66
C SER A 40 -20.83 -12.50 4.88
N SER A 41 -21.48 -11.44 4.39
CA SER A 41 -22.68 -11.53 3.58
C SER A 41 -22.81 -10.27 2.72
N LEU A 42 -23.51 -10.39 1.59
CA LEU A 42 -23.80 -9.22 0.76
C LEU A 42 -24.82 -8.31 1.46
N ASP A 43 -24.74 -7.02 1.17
CA ASP A 43 -25.69 -6.05 1.70
C ASP A 43 -27.09 -6.17 1.01
N ALA A 44 -28.01 -5.30 1.40
CA ALA A 44 -29.38 -5.32 0.87
C ALA A 44 -29.46 -5.11 -0.64
N LEU A 45 -28.44 -4.50 -1.24
CA LEU A 45 -28.37 -4.29 -2.69
C LEU A 45 -27.59 -5.41 -3.41
N GLY A 46 -27.02 -6.35 -2.68
CA GLY A 46 -26.21 -7.43 -3.24
C GLY A 46 -24.73 -7.10 -3.41
N ARG A 47 -24.18 -6.19 -2.61
CA ARG A 47 -22.78 -5.76 -2.68
C ARG A 47 -21.97 -6.31 -1.52
N VAL A 48 -20.69 -6.56 -1.77
CA VAL A 48 -19.69 -6.74 -0.70
C VAL A 48 -19.48 -5.40 -0.01
N ILE A 49 -19.19 -4.37 -0.79
CA ILE A 49 -18.97 -3.00 -0.38
C ILE A 49 -19.16 -2.11 -1.61
N ASP A 50 -19.62 -0.89 -1.43
CA ASP A 50 -19.65 0.09 -2.51
C ASP A 50 -18.20 0.40 -2.95
N PHE A 51 -17.95 0.38 -4.25
CA PHE A 51 -16.63 0.73 -4.79
C PHE A 51 -16.18 2.14 -4.38
N GLY A 52 -17.12 3.07 -4.22
CA GLY A 52 -16.85 4.41 -3.70
C GLY A 52 -16.32 4.39 -2.26
N GLU A 53 -16.79 3.46 -1.43
CA GLU A 53 -16.26 3.30 -0.08
C GLU A 53 -14.84 2.74 -0.06
N ILE A 54 -14.51 1.85 -0.99
CA ILE A 54 -13.11 1.41 -1.14
C ILE A 54 -12.24 2.61 -1.47
N ASN A 55 -12.72 3.48 -2.36
CA ASN A 55 -12.02 4.72 -2.68
C ASN A 55 -11.81 5.58 -1.45
N ASP A 56 -12.88 5.87 -0.72
CA ASP A 56 -12.84 6.81 0.41
C ASP A 56 -11.99 6.31 1.57
N ARG A 57 -12.00 5.00 1.81
CA ARG A 57 -11.31 4.42 2.96
C ARG A 57 -9.87 3.98 2.67
N LEU A 58 -9.61 3.47 1.47
CA LEU A 58 -8.31 2.90 1.12
C LEU A 58 -7.55 3.72 0.09
N CYS A 59 -8.20 4.12 -1.00
CA CYS A 59 -7.52 4.86 -2.06
C CYS A 59 -7.14 6.27 -1.62
N GLU A 60 -8.04 6.99 -0.96
CA GLU A 60 -7.74 8.32 -0.44
C GLU A 60 -6.67 8.28 0.66
N TRP A 61 -6.63 7.20 1.44
CA TRP A 61 -5.55 7.01 2.42
C TRP A 61 -4.18 7.00 1.73
N LEU A 62 -4.05 6.28 0.60
CA LEU A 62 -2.82 6.27 -0.19
C LEU A 62 -2.45 7.66 -0.69
N GLU A 63 -3.44 8.41 -1.19
CA GLU A 63 -3.23 9.78 -1.66
C GLU A 63 -2.70 10.70 -0.56
N GLU A 64 -3.27 10.59 0.63
CA GLU A 64 -2.91 11.45 1.75
C GLU A 64 -1.57 11.11 2.38
N HIS A 65 -1.18 9.83 2.39
CA HIS A 65 -0.04 9.37 3.19
C HIS A 65 1.17 8.97 2.36
N TRP A 66 0.97 8.45 1.15
CA TRP A 66 2.06 7.86 0.37
C TRP A 66 2.31 8.51 -0.98
N ASP A 67 1.28 9.03 -1.63
CA ASP A 67 1.44 9.58 -2.98
C ASP A 67 2.40 10.76 -3.00
N HIS A 68 3.31 10.76 -3.96
CA HIS A 68 4.36 11.77 -4.14
C HIS A 68 5.31 11.90 -2.96
N ARG A 69 5.45 10.85 -2.16
CA ARG A 69 6.44 10.78 -1.08
C ARG A 69 7.48 9.72 -1.39
N THR A 70 8.58 9.77 -0.65
CA THR A 70 9.60 8.72 -0.69
C THR A 70 9.43 7.85 0.54
N MET A 71 9.18 6.56 0.32
CA MET A 71 9.03 5.58 1.40
C MET A 71 10.42 5.13 1.85
N ILE A 72 10.71 5.33 3.12
CA ILE A 72 12.01 5.03 3.72
C ILE A 72 11.81 4.13 4.94
N TRP A 73 12.59 3.06 5.01
CA TRP A 73 12.65 2.21 6.19
C TRP A 73 13.22 2.98 7.37
N GLN A 74 12.62 2.85 8.55
CA GLN A 74 13.10 3.54 9.76
C GLN A 74 14.54 3.18 10.12
N GLU A 75 15.05 2.01 9.67
CA GLU A 75 16.43 1.55 9.89
C GLU A 75 17.36 1.89 8.72
N ASP A 76 16.90 2.65 7.74
CA ASP A 76 17.72 3.02 6.59
C ASP A 76 18.84 3.96 7.03
N PRO A 77 20.11 3.62 6.72
CA PRO A 77 21.23 4.50 7.04
C PRO A 77 21.15 5.91 6.45
N LEU A 78 20.39 6.10 5.37
CA LEU A 78 20.19 7.42 4.76
C LEU A 78 19.15 8.27 5.47
N LEU A 79 18.37 7.68 6.37
CA LEU A 79 17.24 8.38 6.98
C LEU A 79 17.63 9.71 7.65
N PRO A 80 18.70 9.80 8.45
CA PRO A 80 19.06 11.08 9.09
C PRO A 80 19.33 12.21 8.10
N GLU A 81 20.02 11.90 7.01
CA GLU A 81 20.32 12.89 5.97
C GLU A 81 19.07 13.30 5.19
N LEU A 82 18.21 12.35 4.87
CA LEU A 82 16.96 12.65 4.17
C LEU A 82 16.01 13.46 5.04
N GLN A 83 15.94 13.19 6.34
CA GLN A 83 15.16 13.99 7.29
C GLN A 83 15.67 15.41 7.37
N ARG A 84 16.99 15.60 7.31
CA ARG A 84 17.60 16.93 7.37
C ARG A 84 17.22 17.79 6.16
N ILE A 85 17.16 17.19 4.98
CA ILE A 85 16.98 17.95 3.73
C ILE A 85 15.55 17.94 3.19
N ALA A 86 14.74 16.94 3.53
CA ALA A 86 13.44 16.72 2.88
C ALA A 86 12.44 16.00 3.79
N ALA A 87 12.38 16.35 5.07
CA ALA A 87 11.54 15.65 6.05
C ALA A 87 10.07 15.54 5.63
N GLU A 88 9.55 16.59 4.99
CA GLU A 88 8.14 16.63 4.58
C GLU A 88 7.83 15.70 3.41
N ASP A 89 8.86 15.28 2.67
CA ASP A 89 8.70 14.44 1.48
C ASP A 89 8.81 12.95 1.79
N LEU A 90 8.97 12.60 3.05
CA LEU A 90 9.20 11.21 3.46
C LEU A 90 7.94 10.57 4.04
N CYS A 91 7.77 9.28 3.75
CA CYS A 91 6.93 8.43 4.57
C CYS A 91 7.82 7.35 5.19
N ILE A 92 7.98 7.40 6.51
CA ILE A 92 8.88 6.51 7.25
C ILE A 92 8.08 5.30 7.70
N VAL A 93 8.57 4.10 7.34
CA VAL A 93 7.87 2.85 7.59
C VAL A 93 8.74 1.88 8.38
N PRO A 94 8.12 0.95 9.14
CA PRO A 94 8.86 -0.01 9.97
C PRO A 94 9.34 -1.25 9.19
N PHE A 95 9.50 -1.13 7.88
CA PHE A 95 9.94 -2.24 7.02
C PHE A 95 10.78 -1.73 5.86
N ASN A 96 11.61 -2.61 5.32
CA ASN A 96 12.34 -2.31 4.10
C ASN A 96 11.33 -2.28 2.94
N PRO A 97 11.19 -1.18 2.19
CA PRO A 97 10.02 -0.97 1.34
C PRO A 97 10.07 -1.71 0.00
N THR A 98 10.07 -3.03 0.06
CA THR A 98 9.80 -3.89 -1.08
C THR A 98 8.31 -3.91 -1.39
N ALA A 99 7.93 -4.28 -2.61
CA ALA A 99 6.52 -4.44 -2.97
C ALA A 99 5.84 -5.48 -2.07
N GLU A 100 6.56 -6.53 -1.68
CA GLU A 100 6.07 -7.57 -0.77
C GLU A 100 5.71 -7.01 0.61
N HIS A 101 6.60 -6.23 1.20
CA HIS A 101 6.36 -5.61 2.50
C HIS A 101 5.24 -4.56 2.44
N ILE A 102 5.17 -3.81 1.34
CA ILE A 102 4.10 -2.83 1.14
C ILE A 102 2.74 -3.54 1.10
N ALA A 103 2.62 -4.62 0.31
CA ALA A 103 1.39 -5.40 0.23
C ALA A 103 1.00 -5.99 1.59
N HIS A 104 1.98 -6.56 2.31
CA HIS A 104 1.76 -7.12 3.64
C HIS A 104 1.25 -6.07 4.63
N HIS A 105 1.88 -4.90 4.64
CA HIS A 105 1.49 -3.81 5.54
C HIS A 105 0.07 -3.31 5.27
N LEU A 106 -0.30 -3.23 4.00
CA LEU A 106 -1.67 -2.81 3.62
C LEU A 106 -2.70 -3.82 4.10
N VAL A 107 -2.44 -5.12 3.94
CA VAL A 107 -3.39 -6.18 4.35
C VAL A 107 -3.49 -6.29 5.86
N HIS A 108 -2.35 -6.23 6.57
CA HIS A 108 -2.32 -6.54 8.00
C HIS A 108 -2.44 -5.35 8.93
N VAL A 109 -2.15 -4.14 8.45
CA VAL A 109 -2.17 -2.94 9.30
C VAL A 109 -3.17 -1.90 8.78
N ILE A 110 -2.98 -1.41 7.58
CA ILE A 110 -3.78 -0.29 7.07
C ILE A 110 -5.22 -0.72 6.77
N GLY A 111 -5.40 -1.87 6.11
CA GLY A 111 -6.72 -2.40 5.80
C GLY A 111 -7.60 -2.53 7.06
N PRO A 112 -7.13 -3.24 8.10
CA PRO A 112 -7.90 -3.35 9.34
C PRO A 112 -8.23 -2.01 9.99
N GLN A 113 -7.30 -1.06 9.99
CA GLN A 113 -7.53 0.27 10.56
C GLN A 113 -8.60 1.04 9.79
N GLN A 114 -8.50 1.06 8.46
CA GLN A 114 -9.37 1.86 7.61
C GLN A 114 -10.76 1.25 7.43
N LEU A 115 -10.89 -0.06 7.62
CA LEU A 115 -12.16 -0.78 7.49
C LEU A 115 -12.79 -1.14 8.83
N GLU A 116 -12.24 -0.63 9.93
CA GLU A 116 -12.77 -0.91 11.27
C GLU A 116 -14.24 -0.52 11.38
N GLY A 117 -15.03 -1.40 11.98
CA GLY A 117 -16.47 -1.17 12.20
C GLY A 117 -17.36 -1.39 10.98
N THR A 118 -16.80 -1.71 9.83
CA THR A 118 -17.59 -1.90 8.59
C THR A 118 -18.07 -3.33 8.39
N GLY A 119 -17.45 -4.30 9.06
CA GLY A 119 -17.69 -5.73 8.78
C GLY A 119 -17.01 -6.22 7.50
N ILE A 120 -16.24 -5.37 6.84
CA ILE A 120 -15.52 -5.67 5.61
C ILE A 120 -14.06 -5.96 5.93
N ARG A 121 -13.47 -6.94 5.23
CA ARG A 121 -12.06 -7.26 5.39
C ARG A 121 -11.32 -7.05 4.08
N LEU A 122 -10.13 -6.48 4.16
CA LEU A 122 -9.19 -6.47 3.05
C LEU A 122 -8.47 -7.82 3.07
N VAL A 123 -8.83 -8.69 2.14
CA VAL A 123 -8.31 -10.08 2.14
C VAL A 123 -7.13 -10.29 1.21
N LYS A 124 -6.91 -9.35 0.31
CA LYS A 124 -5.82 -9.46 -0.64
C LYS A 124 -5.43 -8.08 -1.14
N CYS A 125 -4.13 -7.87 -1.29
CA CYS A 125 -3.60 -6.67 -1.90
C CYS A 125 -2.50 -7.04 -2.88
N ARG A 126 -2.62 -6.59 -4.12
CA ARG A 126 -1.57 -6.71 -5.12
C ARG A 126 -0.96 -5.34 -5.37
N VAL A 127 0.36 -5.29 -5.29
CA VAL A 127 1.14 -4.08 -5.54
C VAL A 127 1.91 -4.27 -6.83
N ASP A 128 1.50 -3.58 -7.89
CA ASP A 128 2.22 -3.54 -9.15
C ASP A 128 3.28 -2.45 -9.05
N GLU A 129 4.55 -2.85 -8.97
CA GLU A 129 5.67 -1.91 -8.93
C GLU A 129 5.98 -1.39 -10.33
N THR A 130 5.97 -2.30 -11.32
CA THR A 130 6.13 -1.98 -12.73
C THR A 130 5.07 -2.75 -13.53
N ARG A 131 5.04 -2.52 -14.84
CA ARG A 131 4.14 -3.30 -15.71
C ARG A 131 4.49 -4.79 -15.76
N LYS A 132 5.70 -5.16 -15.32
CA LYS A 132 6.21 -6.53 -15.40
C LYS A 132 6.22 -7.23 -14.05
N CYS A 133 6.25 -6.49 -12.95
CA CYS A 133 6.53 -7.06 -11.63
C CYS A 133 5.52 -6.60 -10.60
N SER A 134 4.99 -7.55 -9.85
CA SER A 134 4.05 -7.30 -8.77
C SER A 134 4.29 -8.25 -7.61
N ALA A 135 3.81 -7.87 -6.46
CA ALA A 135 3.76 -8.72 -5.27
C ALA A 135 2.34 -8.72 -4.72
N THR A 136 1.93 -9.85 -4.18
CA THR A 136 0.58 -10.03 -3.65
C THR A 136 0.65 -10.59 -2.24
N CYS A 137 -0.08 -9.99 -1.32
CA CYS A 137 -0.32 -10.54 0.00
C CYS A 137 -1.78 -10.94 0.12
N THR A 138 -2.02 -12.17 0.57
CA THR A 138 -3.36 -12.69 0.81
C THR A 138 -3.51 -12.99 2.30
N LEU A 139 -4.61 -12.55 2.87
CA LEU A 139 -4.96 -12.86 4.26
C LEU A 139 -5.42 -14.31 4.34
N GLU A 140 -4.86 -15.05 5.29
CA GLU A 140 -5.20 -16.47 5.51
C GLU A 140 -6.19 -16.64 6.66
#